data_338b89da39684ed5a20af3bbe0e80d0f
#
_entry.id   338b89da39684ed5a20af3bbe0e80d0f
#
_cell.length_a   1.000
_cell.length_b   1.000
_cell.length_c   1.000
_cell.angle_alpha   90.00
_cell.angle_beta   90.00
_cell.angle_gamma   90.00
#
_symmetry.space_group_name_H-M   'P 1'
#
loop_
_entity.id
_entity.type
_entity.pdbx_description
1 polymer ?
#
loop_
_entity_poly.entity_id
_entity_poly.type
_entity_poly.pdbx_seq_one_letter_code
_entity_poly.pdbx_strand_id
1 'polypeptide(L)'
;MGIHITKTAIDLGIITANGDAMLAFYRDVIGLKVQGQMAMPGGSGTMHRLLCGDSLIKLVVMPSLPAAAVPGGIQGGAGYRYWTITVSNLTGMVKACADADVPVVWSEREIRPGVRIAMVCDPDGNWVEFLQIG
;
A
#
# COMPACT_ATOMS: atom_id res chain seq x y z
N MET A 1 23.32 21.92 1.62
CA MET A 1 23.36 20.87 0.58
C MET A 1 22.29 19.83 0.87
N GLY A 2 21.71 19.27 -0.17
CA GLY A 2 20.71 18.21 -0.04
C GLY A 2 20.60 17.44 -1.35
N ILE A 3 19.61 16.54 -1.42
CA ILE A 3 19.38 15.76 -2.65
C ILE A 3 18.87 16.66 -3.77
N HIS A 4 19.16 16.27 -4.99
CA HIS A 4 18.61 16.89 -6.20
C HIS A 4 17.63 15.89 -6.81
N ILE A 5 16.33 16.10 -6.58
CA ILE A 5 15.28 15.19 -7.01
C ILE A 5 15.06 15.33 -8.52
N THR A 6 15.02 14.20 -9.21
CA THR A 6 14.74 14.17 -10.66
C THR A 6 13.40 13.54 -10.99
N LYS A 7 12.68 13.06 -9.99
CA LYS A 7 11.33 12.48 -10.10
C LYS A 7 10.50 12.97 -8.92
N THR A 8 9.33 13.53 -9.18
CA THR A 8 8.43 14.09 -8.14
C THR A 8 7.53 13.02 -7.53
N ALA A 9 8.12 11.90 -7.18
CA ALA A 9 7.44 10.74 -6.61
C ALA A 9 8.46 9.92 -5.85
N ILE A 10 7.98 8.93 -5.10
CA ILE A 10 8.84 7.96 -4.43
C ILE A 10 8.56 6.55 -4.96
N ASP A 11 9.50 5.65 -4.71
CA ASP A 11 9.28 4.23 -4.87
C ASP A 11 9.13 3.62 -3.47
N LEU A 12 8.17 2.71 -3.32
CA LEU A 12 7.93 2.00 -2.07
C LEU A 12 8.10 0.51 -2.32
N GLY A 13 8.95 -0.14 -1.52
CA GLY A 13 9.13 -1.59 -1.58
C GLY A 13 8.33 -2.30 -0.51
N ILE A 14 7.56 -3.30 -0.92
CA ILE A 14 6.78 -4.17 -0.03
C ILE A 14 7.22 -5.61 -0.32
N ILE A 15 7.72 -6.28 0.71
CA ILE A 15 8.19 -7.66 0.60
C ILE A 15 7.15 -8.59 1.17
N THR A 16 6.79 -9.63 0.41
CA THR A 16 5.74 -10.56 0.80
C THR A 16 6.05 -11.98 0.33
N ALA A 17 5.54 -12.97 1.05
CA ALA A 17 5.45 -14.35 0.57
C ALA A 17 4.02 -14.69 0.13
N ASN A 18 3.10 -13.72 0.14
CA ASN A 18 1.67 -13.89 -0.12
C ASN A 18 1.26 -13.14 -1.39
N GLY A 19 1.94 -13.46 -2.50
CA GLY A 19 1.84 -12.68 -3.74
C GLY A 19 0.45 -12.57 -4.32
N ASP A 20 -0.30 -13.67 -4.41
CA ASP A 20 -1.63 -13.65 -5.02
C ASP A 20 -2.60 -12.76 -4.25
N ALA A 21 -2.63 -12.87 -2.92
CA ALA A 21 -3.51 -12.05 -2.09
C ALA A 21 -3.08 -10.58 -2.11
N MET A 22 -1.79 -10.31 -2.07
CA MET A 22 -1.27 -8.93 -2.11
C MET A 22 -1.56 -8.26 -3.47
N LEU A 23 -1.44 -8.98 -4.58
CA LEU A 23 -1.82 -8.46 -5.90
C LEU A 23 -3.32 -8.25 -5.99
N ALA A 24 -4.13 -9.16 -5.45
CA ALA A 24 -5.58 -8.96 -5.41
C ALA A 24 -5.95 -7.68 -4.66
N PHE A 25 -5.25 -7.38 -3.58
CA PHE A 25 -5.48 -6.15 -2.83
C PHE A 25 -5.02 -4.90 -3.59
N TYR A 26 -3.74 -4.81 -3.95
CA TYR A 26 -3.17 -3.59 -4.53
C TYR A 26 -3.57 -3.37 -5.98
N ARG A 27 -3.59 -4.42 -6.79
CA ARG A 27 -3.96 -4.32 -8.21
C ARG A 27 -5.46 -4.29 -8.42
N ASP A 28 -6.22 -5.18 -7.75
CA ASP A 28 -7.63 -5.41 -8.08
C ASP A 28 -8.57 -4.57 -7.21
N VAL A 29 -8.38 -4.50 -5.90
CA VAL A 29 -9.24 -3.72 -4.99
C VAL A 29 -8.88 -2.23 -5.03
N ILE A 30 -7.63 -1.89 -4.76
CA ILE A 30 -7.16 -0.50 -4.83
C ILE A 30 -7.13 -0.01 -6.27
N GLY A 31 -6.74 -0.88 -7.20
CA GLY A 31 -6.73 -0.56 -8.62
C GLY A 31 -5.46 0.11 -9.09
N LEU A 32 -4.32 -0.16 -8.48
CA LEU A 32 -3.05 0.37 -8.96
C LEU A 32 -2.73 -0.21 -10.34
N LYS A 33 -2.18 0.63 -11.21
CA LYS A 33 -1.91 0.27 -12.59
C LYS A 33 -0.66 -0.63 -12.66
N VAL A 34 -0.78 -1.77 -13.32
CA VAL A 34 0.36 -2.65 -13.56
C VAL A 34 1.29 -2.00 -14.59
N GLN A 35 2.55 -1.78 -14.23
CA GLN A 35 3.58 -1.37 -15.16
C GLN A 35 4.30 -2.56 -15.78
N GLY A 36 4.54 -3.61 -14.97
CA GLY A 36 5.23 -4.82 -15.42
C GLY A 36 5.68 -5.68 -14.26
N GLN A 37 6.51 -6.65 -14.56
CA GLN A 37 7.14 -7.50 -13.57
C GLN A 37 8.54 -7.89 -14.04
N MET A 38 9.39 -8.26 -13.10
CA MET A 38 10.75 -8.69 -13.37
C MET A 38 11.24 -9.63 -12.28
N ALA A 39 12.19 -10.49 -12.65
CA ALA A 39 12.85 -11.33 -11.66
C ALA A 39 13.72 -10.47 -10.74
N MET A 40 13.77 -10.84 -9.46
CA MET A 40 14.69 -10.18 -8.53
C MET A 40 16.14 -10.55 -8.85
N PRO A 41 17.08 -9.64 -8.64
CA PRO A 41 18.50 -9.96 -8.72
C PRO A 41 18.84 -11.16 -7.82
N GLY A 42 19.62 -12.11 -8.34
CA GLY A 42 19.94 -13.32 -7.61
C GLY A 42 18.98 -14.48 -7.81
N GLY A 43 17.90 -14.30 -8.58
CA GLY A 43 17.01 -15.36 -9.02
C GLY A 43 15.98 -15.85 -8.01
N SER A 44 15.82 -15.16 -6.87
CA SER A 44 14.81 -15.50 -5.86
C SER A 44 13.73 -14.46 -5.81
N GLY A 45 12.55 -14.78 -6.33
CA GLY A 45 11.39 -13.92 -6.25
C GLY A 45 11.13 -13.08 -7.49
N THR A 46 9.98 -12.42 -7.48
CA THR A 46 9.48 -11.60 -8.57
C THR A 46 9.04 -10.24 -8.05
N MET A 47 9.50 -9.18 -8.70
CA MET A 47 9.03 -7.83 -8.41
C MET A 47 7.86 -7.51 -9.35
N HIS A 48 6.71 -7.23 -8.78
CA HIS A 48 5.57 -6.64 -9.49
C HIS A 48 5.63 -5.13 -9.35
N ARG A 49 5.58 -4.44 -10.46
CA ARG A 49 5.71 -2.98 -10.53
C ARG A 49 4.34 -2.38 -10.75
N LEU A 50 3.83 -1.71 -9.72
CA LEU A 50 2.50 -1.10 -9.73
C LEU A 50 2.64 0.41 -9.60
N LEU A 51 1.84 1.16 -10.35
CA LEU A 51 1.87 2.62 -10.30
C LEU A 51 0.72 3.16 -9.45
N CYS A 52 1.08 4.00 -8.51
CA CYS A 52 0.16 4.85 -7.76
C CYS A 52 0.46 6.29 -8.18
N GLY A 53 -0.28 6.78 -9.20
CA GLY A 53 0.14 7.99 -9.90
C GLY A 53 1.55 7.80 -10.49
N ASP A 54 2.46 8.70 -10.15
CA ASP A 54 3.88 8.62 -10.57
C ASP A 54 4.74 7.81 -9.60
N SER A 55 4.19 7.42 -8.45
CA SER A 55 4.91 6.62 -7.47
C SER A 55 4.88 5.15 -7.85
N LEU A 56 6.03 4.49 -7.73
CA LEU A 56 6.18 3.08 -8.06
C LEU A 56 6.10 2.25 -6.78
N ILE A 57 5.14 1.35 -6.74
CA ILE A 57 5.01 0.37 -5.66
C ILE A 57 5.62 -0.94 -6.15
N LYS A 58 6.73 -1.31 -5.54
CA LYS A 58 7.48 -2.53 -5.89
C LYS A 58 7.04 -3.64 -4.95
N LEU A 59 6.11 -4.47 -5.41
CA LEU A 59 5.65 -5.62 -4.65
C LEU A 59 6.56 -6.79 -4.95
N VAL A 60 7.45 -7.10 -4.01
CA VAL A 60 8.45 -8.15 -4.18
C VAL A 60 7.94 -9.42 -3.54
N VAL A 61 7.61 -10.39 -4.36
CA VAL A 61 7.10 -11.70 -3.93
C VAL A 61 8.27 -12.66 -3.80
N MET A 62 8.51 -13.13 -2.59
CA MET A 62 9.56 -14.07 -2.27
C MET A 62 8.96 -15.44 -1.96
N PRO A 63 9.68 -16.56 -2.24
CA PRO A 63 9.17 -17.89 -1.92
C PRO A 63 9.06 -18.14 -0.42
N SER A 64 9.88 -17.47 0.36
CA SER A 64 9.83 -17.54 1.83
C SER A 64 10.45 -16.27 2.42
N LEU A 65 10.12 -15.99 3.68
CA LEU A 65 10.63 -14.83 4.41
C LEU A 65 11.31 -15.28 5.70
N PRO A 66 12.41 -14.60 6.13
CA PRO A 66 13.07 -14.91 7.40
C PRO A 66 12.23 -14.50 8.60
N ALA A 67 11.39 -13.47 8.47
CA ALA A 67 10.54 -12.98 9.55
C ALA A 67 9.35 -12.20 8.97
N ALA A 68 8.27 -12.16 9.72
CA ALA A 68 7.14 -11.28 9.43
C ALA A 68 7.41 -9.89 10.00
N ALA A 69 6.72 -8.87 9.44
CA ALA A 69 6.74 -7.54 10.02
C ALA A 69 6.02 -7.53 11.38
N VAL A 70 6.42 -6.62 12.26
CA VAL A 70 5.74 -6.42 13.54
C VAL A 70 4.31 -5.91 13.25
N PRO A 71 3.26 -6.61 13.73
CA PRO A 71 1.88 -6.23 13.43
C PRO A 71 1.41 -5.01 14.25
N GLY A 72 0.19 -4.55 13.97
CA GLY A 72 -0.48 -3.53 14.76
C GLY A 72 -0.37 -2.11 14.23
N GLY A 73 0.18 -1.90 13.06
CA GLY A 73 0.23 -0.59 12.42
C GLY A 73 0.90 0.48 13.28
N ILE A 74 0.26 1.64 13.42
CA ILE A 74 0.83 2.83 14.10
C ILE A 74 1.25 2.50 15.54
N GLN A 75 0.49 1.70 16.25
CA GLN A 75 0.74 1.39 17.66
C GLN A 75 1.53 0.12 17.88
N GLY A 76 1.80 -0.62 16.81
CA GLY A 76 2.47 -1.91 16.91
C GLY A 76 3.98 -1.83 17.06
N GLY A 77 4.61 -0.77 16.58
CA GLY A 77 6.06 -0.61 16.63
C GLY A 77 6.52 0.64 15.92
N ALA A 78 7.82 0.87 15.95
CA ALA A 78 8.47 1.98 15.28
C ALA A 78 8.75 1.68 13.80
N GLY A 79 9.16 2.67 13.05
CA GLY A 79 9.59 2.56 11.66
C GLY A 79 8.46 2.83 10.67
N TYR A 80 8.54 2.24 9.50
CA TYR A 80 7.52 2.40 8.46
C TYR A 80 6.27 1.63 8.86
N ARG A 81 5.19 2.35 9.16
CA ARG A 81 3.99 1.72 9.72
C ARG A 81 2.76 1.84 8.85
N TYR A 82 2.68 2.86 8.02
CA TYR A 82 1.59 3.05 7.06
C TYR A 82 2.05 3.99 5.94
N TRP A 83 1.31 4.00 4.86
CA TRP A 83 1.46 4.98 3.80
C TRP A 83 0.10 5.49 3.36
N THR A 84 0.09 6.65 2.75
CA THR A 84 -1.14 7.38 2.43
C THR A 84 -1.29 7.56 0.93
N ILE A 85 -2.49 7.27 0.45
CA ILE A 85 -2.91 7.56 -0.92
C ILE A 85 -3.98 8.64 -0.85
N THR A 86 -3.72 9.78 -1.49
CA THR A 86 -4.69 10.86 -1.57
C THR A 86 -5.61 10.60 -2.75
N VAL A 87 -6.91 10.51 -2.48
CA VAL A 87 -7.94 10.11 -3.44
C VAL A 87 -9.07 11.14 -3.50
N SER A 88 -9.88 11.07 -4.55
CA SER A 88 -11.08 11.89 -4.69
C SER A 88 -12.37 11.12 -4.41
N ASN A 89 -12.28 9.84 -4.06
CA ASN A 89 -13.42 8.94 -3.91
C ASN A 89 -13.31 8.07 -2.65
N LEU A 90 -13.00 8.71 -1.53
CA LEU A 90 -12.74 8.01 -0.26
C LEU A 90 -13.87 7.06 0.13
N THR A 91 -15.11 7.54 0.13
CA THR A 91 -16.27 6.72 0.52
C THR A 91 -16.42 5.49 -0.38
N GLY A 92 -16.20 5.66 -1.68
CA GLY A 92 -16.24 4.56 -2.64
C GLY A 92 -15.13 3.54 -2.40
N MET A 93 -13.94 4.00 -2.03
CA MET A 93 -12.81 3.11 -1.74
C MET A 93 -13.02 2.31 -0.46
N VAL A 94 -13.57 2.93 0.57
CA VAL A 94 -13.92 2.22 1.81
C VAL A 94 -14.96 1.15 1.52
N LYS A 95 -15.96 1.46 0.71
CA LYS A 95 -16.99 0.48 0.30
C LYS A 95 -16.36 -0.67 -0.50
N ALA A 96 -15.50 -0.36 -1.46
CA ALA A 96 -14.83 -1.39 -2.27
C ALA A 96 -13.98 -2.33 -1.41
N CYS A 97 -13.29 -1.79 -0.42
CA CYS A 97 -12.53 -2.59 0.54
C CYS A 97 -13.45 -3.49 1.37
N ALA A 98 -14.53 -2.95 1.89
CA ALA A 98 -15.50 -3.73 2.67
C ALA A 98 -16.14 -4.86 1.83
N ASP A 99 -16.50 -4.57 0.59
CA ASP A 99 -17.08 -5.55 -0.33
C ASP A 99 -16.09 -6.67 -0.69
N ALA A 100 -14.79 -6.39 -0.62
CA ALA A 100 -13.73 -7.36 -0.88
C ALA A 100 -13.18 -8.02 0.40
N ASP A 101 -13.87 -7.86 1.52
CA ASP A 101 -13.47 -8.40 2.84
C ASP A 101 -12.11 -7.88 3.32
N VAL A 102 -11.72 -6.69 2.90
CA VAL A 102 -10.52 -6.01 3.39
C VAL A 102 -10.82 -5.39 4.75
N PRO A 103 -10.02 -5.65 5.79
CA PRO A 103 -10.24 -5.05 7.10
C PRO A 103 -10.14 -3.53 7.05
N VAL A 104 -11.20 -2.86 7.51
CA VAL A 104 -11.21 -1.41 7.71
C VAL A 104 -10.81 -1.16 9.16
N VAL A 105 -9.57 -0.69 9.36
CA VAL A 105 -9.00 -0.45 10.71
C VAL A 105 -9.61 0.80 11.32
N TRP A 106 -9.66 1.89 10.54
CA TRP A 106 -10.34 3.12 10.92
C TRP A 106 -11.39 3.44 9.87
N SER A 107 -12.64 3.56 10.30
CA SER A 107 -13.73 4.01 9.43
C SER A 107 -13.51 5.45 8.99
N GLU A 108 -14.18 5.83 7.90
CA GLU A 108 -14.11 7.19 7.36
C GLU A 108 -14.43 8.22 8.46
N ARG A 109 -13.56 9.22 8.61
CA ARG A 109 -13.72 10.29 9.59
C ARG A 109 -13.05 11.58 9.12
N GLU A 110 -13.58 12.69 9.56
CA GLU A 110 -12.94 13.99 9.39
C GLU A 110 -11.93 14.20 10.52
N ILE A 111 -10.67 14.46 10.15
CA ILE A 111 -9.59 14.67 11.12
C ILE A 111 -9.27 16.15 11.35
N ARG A 112 -9.65 17.00 10.39
CA ARG A 112 -9.63 18.44 10.47
C ARG A 112 -10.52 18.99 9.36
N PRO A 113 -10.92 20.29 9.39
CA PRO A 113 -11.86 20.82 8.40
C PRO A 113 -11.44 20.52 6.95
N GLY A 114 -12.32 19.87 6.20
CA GLY A 114 -12.09 19.51 4.79
C GLY A 114 -11.16 18.35 4.54
N VAL A 115 -10.68 17.63 5.57
CA VAL A 115 -9.80 16.49 5.39
C VAL A 115 -10.38 15.25 6.07
N ARG A 116 -10.70 14.24 5.27
CA ARG A 116 -11.24 12.96 5.74
C ARG A 116 -10.26 11.84 5.45
N ILE A 117 -10.22 10.86 6.32
CA ILE A 117 -9.37 9.68 6.16
C ILE A 117 -10.15 8.39 6.42
N ALA A 118 -9.57 7.30 5.96
CA ALA A 118 -9.88 5.95 6.40
C ALA A 118 -8.59 5.13 6.38
N MET A 119 -8.52 4.09 7.19
CA MET A 119 -7.35 3.20 7.25
C MET A 119 -7.78 1.77 7.00
N VAL A 120 -7.11 1.11 6.10
CA VAL A 120 -7.34 -0.30 5.78
C VAL A 120 -6.06 -1.09 5.98
N CYS A 121 -6.17 -2.40 5.92
CA CYS A 121 -5.07 -3.31 6.15
C CYS A 121 -4.93 -4.22 4.93
N ASP A 122 -3.72 -4.35 4.37
CA ASP A 122 -3.48 -5.31 3.31
C ASP A 122 -3.45 -6.74 3.86
N PRO A 123 -3.41 -7.79 3.01
CA PRO A 123 -3.42 -9.18 3.49
C PRO A 123 -2.28 -9.57 4.43
N ASP A 124 -1.16 -8.85 4.38
CA ASP A 124 -0.02 -9.07 5.28
C ASP A 124 -0.09 -8.24 6.56
N GLY A 125 -1.12 -7.42 6.71
CA GLY A 125 -1.29 -6.56 7.89
C GLY A 125 -0.65 -5.19 7.78
N ASN A 126 -0.14 -4.79 6.62
CA ASN A 126 0.37 -3.43 6.42
C ASN A 126 -0.78 -2.45 6.31
N TRP A 127 -0.65 -1.30 6.97
CA TRP A 127 -1.69 -0.29 6.97
C TRP A 127 -1.57 0.65 5.77
N VAL A 128 -2.70 0.94 5.16
CA VAL A 128 -2.83 1.88 4.05
C VAL A 128 -3.91 2.90 4.41
N GLU A 129 -3.53 4.16 4.41
CA GLU A 129 -4.45 5.27 4.64
C GLU A 129 -4.95 5.81 3.30
N PHE A 130 -6.26 6.00 3.19
CA PHE A 130 -6.85 6.84 2.15
C PHE A 130 -7.19 8.19 2.73
N LEU A 131 -6.83 9.25 2.03
CA LEU A 131 -7.06 10.62 2.46
C LEU A 131 -7.73 11.40 1.35
N GLN A 132 -8.75 12.15 1.69
CA GLN A 132 -9.43 13.03 0.73
C GLN A 132 -9.49 14.45 1.28
N ILE A 133 -9.15 15.41 0.42
CA ILE A 133 -9.21 16.84 0.70
C ILE A 133 -10.40 17.43 -0.07
N GLY A 134 -11.27 18.11 0.64
CA GLY A 134 -12.45 18.75 0.03
C GLY A 134 -13.78 18.08 0.27
#